data_18631dc4a156b27912754908708b7c61
#
_entry.id   18631dc4a156b27912754908708b7c61
#
_cell.length_a   1.000
_cell.length_b   1.000
_cell.length_c   1.000
_cell.angle_alpha   90.00
_cell.angle_beta   90.00
_cell.angle_gamma   90.00
#
_symmetry.space_group_name_H-M   'P 1'
#
loop_
_entity.id
_entity.type
_entity.pdbx_description
1 polymer ?
#
loop_
_entity_poly.entity_id
_entity_poly.type
_entity_poly.pdbx_seq_one_letter_code
_entity_poly.pdbx_strand_id
1 'polypeptide(L)'
;MTISCDFDFFLGAFVTRTSAHLTRPTTDAATTDTVSDPHFDASTTAEHNAAPHKTATAANRSLAGGYTAWANRVRELAEQRNAVILAHNYQIPEIQDVAHHTGDSLALSRQAAETDADIIVFCGVHFMAESAKILSPNKKVLIPDARAGCSLADSITAKQLREWKAEHPDALVVSYVNTTADVKALTDVCCTSSNAVDVVNSLPADQEILFCPDQFLGAYVKRETGRENMHIWAGECHVHAGISAEQLTQQTQDNPSADLYIHPECGCANSALYLANEGLVPQERVHMLSTGQMITQAQKQPHNKVLVATETGMLHQLHQAAPDIDFQAVNDRAECKYMKMITPEALVRCLETETDEVTVDTNIADAARKSLEAMISIGNPGGAE
;
A
#
# COMPACT_ATOMS: atom_id res chain seq x y z
N MET A 1 11.17 17.42 -52.01
CA MET A 1 12.47 16.83 -51.65
C MET A 1 12.19 15.82 -50.57
N THR A 2 12.08 14.59 -51.01
CA THR A 2 11.68 13.42 -50.19
C THR A 2 12.95 12.81 -49.62
N ILE A 3 13.03 12.60 -48.32
CA ILE A 3 14.08 11.81 -47.70
C ILE A 3 13.41 10.63 -47.00
N SER A 4 13.63 9.45 -47.58
CA SER A 4 13.37 8.14 -47.07
C SER A 4 14.43 7.79 -46.01
N CYS A 5 14.07 7.26 -44.89
CA CYS A 5 14.98 6.57 -43.99
C CYS A 5 14.51 5.13 -43.83
N ASP A 6 15.34 4.24 -44.38
CA ASP A 6 15.21 2.79 -44.26
C ASP A 6 15.53 2.34 -42.83
N PHE A 7 14.67 1.44 -42.31
CA PHE A 7 14.93 0.68 -41.08
C PHE A 7 15.50 -0.68 -41.50
N ASP A 8 16.77 -0.90 -41.26
CA ASP A 8 17.40 -2.20 -41.41
C ASP A 8 17.27 -3.05 -40.15
N PHE A 9 16.75 -4.24 -40.40
CA PHE A 9 16.64 -5.38 -39.50
C PHE A 9 18.04 -5.86 -39.06
N PHE A 10 18.23 -6.09 -37.76
CA PHE A 10 19.26 -6.99 -37.26
C PHE A 10 18.59 -8.18 -36.54
N LEU A 11 18.46 -9.27 -37.30
CA LEU A 11 18.31 -10.63 -36.77
C LEU A 11 19.73 -11.22 -36.61
N GLY A 12 19.98 -11.85 -35.47
CA GLY A 12 21.10 -12.79 -35.44
C GLY A 12 21.72 -12.97 -34.04
N ALA A 13 21.41 -14.01 -33.34
CA ALA A 13 22.29 -15.14 -33.04
C ALA A 13 21.69 -16.01 -31.89
N PHE A 14 21.19 -17.16 -32.31
CA PHE A 14 20.99 -18.32 -31.43
C PHE A 14 22.33 -18.86 -30.96
N VAL A 15 22.57 -18.93 -29.68
CA VAL A 15 23.65 -19.73 -29.10
C VAL A 15 23.03 -20.96 -28.43
N THR A 16 23.22 -22.07 -29.13
CA THR A 16 22.98 -23.44 -28.59
C THR A 16 24.03 -23.73 -27.51
N ARG A 17 23.56 -24.03 -26.30
CA ARG A 17 24.39 -24.67 -25.27
C ARG A 17 24.02 -26.14 -25.15
N THR A 18 24.98 -26.96 -25.48
CA THR A 18 25.07 -28.40 -25.35
C THR A 18 24.92 -28.86 -23.90
N SER A 19 24.09 -29.92 -23.74
CA SER A 19 23.93 -30.69 -22.51
C SER A 19 25.19 -31.45 -22.16
N ALA A 20 25.69 -31.33 -20.95
CA ALA A 20 26.67 -32.23 -20.37
C ALA A 20 25.95 -33.16 -19.36
N HIS A 21 25.99 -34.44 -19.67
CA HIS A 21 25.62 -35.52 -18.77
C HIS A 21 26.56 -35.58 -17.53
N LEU A 22 25.98 -35.60 -16.35
CA LEU A 22 26.66 -36.08 -15.15
C LEU A 22 25.85 -37.19 -14.52
N THR A 23 26.50 -38.36 -14.44
CA THR A 23 26.06 -39.63 -13.94
C THR A 23 25.81 -39.62 -12.42
N ARG A 24 24.74 -40.28 -12.01
CA ARG A 24 24.41 -40.63 -10.62
C ARG A 24 25.28 -41.79 -10.14
N PRO A 25 25.59 -41.87 -8.85
CA PRO A 25 25.81 -43.13 -8.17
C PRO A 25 24.57 -43.59 -7.41
N THR A 26 24.31 -44.89 -7.52
CA THR A 26 23.32 -45.68 -6.83
C THR A 26 23.84 -46.10 -5.46
N THR A 27 23.02 -46.09 -4.39
CA THR A 27 23.00 -47.11 -3.33
C THR A 27 21.66 -47.12 -2.61
N ASP A 28 21.06 -48.20 -2.67
CA ASP A 28 20.28 -49.16 -1.89
C ASP A 28 19.48 -48.73 -0.65
N ALA A 29 18.22 -49.19 -0.73
CA ALA A 29 17.48 -50.11 0.13
C ALA A 29 16.70 -49.60 1.36
N ALA A 30 15.39 -49.83 1.20
CA ALA A 30 14.42 -50.38 2.17
C ALA A 30 13.93 -49.48 3.33
N THR A 31 12.65 -49.16 3.40
CA THR A 31 11.60 -50.00 4.01
C THR A 31 10.22 -49.36 3.75
N THR A 32 9.29 -50.24 3.44
CA THR A 32 7.86 -50.03 3.28
C THR A 32 7.18 -49.77 4.63
N ASP A 33 6.33 -48.71 4.71
CA ASP A 33 5.16 -48.75 5.57
C ASP A 33 3.99 -48.11 4.84
N THR A 34 2.98 -48.94 4.61
CA THR A 34 1.68 -48.64 4.01
C THR A 34 0.77 -48.04 5.09
N VAL A 35 0.28 -46.83 4.87
CA VAL A 35 -0.90 -46.31 5.56
C VAL A 35 -1.97 -46.00 4.54
N SER A 36 -3.10 -46.65 4.72
CA SER A 36 -4.29 -46.69 3.90
C SER A 36 -5.02 -45.37 3.92
N ASP A 37 -5.41 -44.90 2.71
CA ASP A 37 -6.37 -43.83 2.44
C ASP A 37 -7.81 -44.22 2.87
N PRO A 38 -8.59 -43.32 3.48
CA PRO A 38 -10.03 -43.45 3.51
C PRO A 38 -10.67 -42.64 2.39
N HIS A 39 -11.50 -43.30 1.62
CA HIS A 39 -12.42 -42.82 0.58
C HIS A 39 -13.10 -41.51 0.92
N PHE A 40 -13.04 -40.56 -0.02
CA PHE A 40 -13.88 -39.36 -0.04
C PHE A 40 -15.01 -39.59 -1.07
N ASP A 41 -16.25 -39.66 -0.56
CA ASP A 41 -17.46 -39.86 -1.35
C ASP A 41 -17.94 -38.51 -1.91
N ALA A 42 -18.06 -38.41 -3.24
CA ALA A 42 -18.54 -37.23 -3.93
C ALA A 42 -20.04 -37.40 -4.28
N SER A 43 -20.90 -36.92 -3.38
CA SER A 43 -22.28 -36.54 -3.80
C SER A 43 -22.99 -35.75 -2.69
N THR A 44 -23.04 -34.45 -2.79
CA THR A 44 -24.18 -33.63 -2.32
C THR A 44 -24.15 -32.27 -3.01
N THR A 45 -25.00 -32.10 -3.98
CA THR A 45 -25.45 -30.82 -4.53
C THR A 45 -26.26 -30.10 -3.46
N ALA A 46 -25.74 -28.97 -2.93
CA ALA A 46 -26.51 -28.07 -2.08
C ALA A 46 -26.59 -26.70 -2.75
N GLU A 47 -27.81 -26.28 -2.98
CA GLU A 47 -28.23 -24.99 -3.51
C GLU A 47 -27.68 -23.84 -2.66
N HIS A 48 -26.97 -22.90 -3.28
CA HIS A 48 -26.51 -21.68 -2.63
C HIS A 48 -27.62 -20.62 -2.67
N ASN A 49 -28.36 -20.53 -1.54
CA ASN A 49 -29.10 -19.33 -1.19
C ASN A 49 -28.12 -18.33 -0.55
N ALA A 50 -27.78 -17.26 -1.28
CA ALA A 50 -26.98 -16.16 -0.77
C ALA A 50 -27.77 -15.35 0.26
N ALA A 51 -27.42 -15.50 1.56
CA ALA A 51 -27.82 -14.60 2.61
C ALA A 51 -26.67 -13.60 2.90
N PRO A 52 -26.96 -12.32 3.28
CA PRO A 52 -25.95 -11.29 3.41
C PRO A 52 -24.97 -11.63 4.53
N HIS A 53 -23.67 -11.53 4.24
CA HIS A 53 -22.55 -11.79 5.13
C HIS A 53 -22.58 -10.89 6.37
N LYS A 54 -23.15 -11.39 7.47
CA LYS A 54 -22.81 -10.97 8.82
C LYS A 54 -21.85 -12.00 9.42
N THR A 55 -20.66 -12.09 8.92
CA THR A 55 -19.59 -12.80 9.61
C THR A 55 -18.96 -11.85 10.64
N ALA A 56 -19.40 -11.98 11.88
CA ALA A 56 -18.60 -11.49 13.01
C ALA A 56 -17.22 -12.16 12.93
N THR A 57 -16.18 -11.37 12.67
CA THR A 57 -14.81 -11.85 12.57
C THR A 57 -14.38 -12.56 13.85
N ALA A 58 -13.37 -13.45 13.80
CA ALA A 58 -12.87 -14.15 14.99
C ALA A 58 -12.42 -13.16 16.09
N ALA A 59 -11.95 -11.96 15.71
CA ALA A 59 -11.61 -10.86 16.60
C ALA A 59 -12.82 -10.39 17.43
N ASN A 60 -14.01 -10.33 16.84
CA ASN A 60 -15.25 -9.91 17.53
C ASN A 60 -15.66 -10.85 18.69
N ARG A 61 -15.15 -12.08 18.74
CA ARG A 61 -15.40 -13.05 19.79
C ARG A 61 -14.41 -12.99 20.97
N SER A 62 -13.26 -12.34 20.80
CA SER A 62 -12.20 -12.26 21.82
C SER A 62 -12.25 -10.97 22.65
N LEU A 63 -13.01 -9.95 22.20
CA LEU A 63 -13.07 -8.67 22.89
C LEU A 63 -13.86 -8.79 24.21
N ALA A 64 -13.24 -8.41 25.32
CA ALA A 64 -13.87 -8.43 26.63
C ALA A 64 -15.14 -7.58 26.64
N GLY A 65 -16.30 -8.21 26.85
CA GLY A 65 -17.60 -7.54 26.80
C GLY A 65 -18.19 -7.37 25.40
N GLY A 66 -17.53 -7.86 24.34
CA GLY A 66 -17.93 -7.72 22.94
C GLY A 66 -17.53 -6.39 22.29
N TYR A 67 -17.69 -6.32 20.96
CA TYR A 67 -17.29 -5.16 20.15
C TYR A 67 -17.83 -3.81 20.66
N THR A 68 -19.13 -3.74 20.99
CA THR A 68 -19.77 -2.49 21.42
C THR A 68 -19.15 -1.94 22.71
N ALA A 69 -18.91 -2.80 23.70
CA ALA A 69 -18.31 -2.39 24.97
C ALA A 69 -16.87 -1.90 24.76
N TRP A 70 -16.08 -2.61 23.94
CA TRP A 70 -14.75 -2.21 23.57
C TRP A 70 -14.73 -0.88 22.81
N ALA A 71 -15.56 -0.71 21.78
CA ALA A 71 -15.64 0.51 20.99
C ALA A 71 -16.02 1.74 21.84
N ASN A 72 -16.96 1.58 22.77
CA ASN A 72 -17.33 2.63 23.72
C ASN A 72 -16.15 2.97 24.63
N ARG A 73 -15.43 1.96 25.15
CA ARG A 73 -14.23 2.18 25.98
C ARG A 73 -13.15 2.95 25.24
N VAL A 74 -12.89 2.62 23.96
CA VAL A 74 -11.93 3.34 23.12
C VAL A 74 -12.35 4.81 22.97
N ARG A 75 -13.61 5.10 22.65
CA ARG A 75 -14.12 6.47 22.50
C ARG A 75 -14.04 7.28 23.78
N GLU A 76 -14.46 6.68 24.92
CA GLU A 76 -14.34 7.31 26.23
C GLU A 76 -12.89 7.66 26.58
N LEU A 77 -11.96 6.74 26.34
CA LEU A 77 -10.53 7.00 26.60
C LEU A 77 -9.97 8.09 25.70
N ALA A 78 -10.34 8.09 24.42
CA ALA A 78 -9.89 9.12 23.47
C ALA A 78 -10.41 10.50 23.89
N GLU A 79 -11.69 10.61 24.30
CA GLU A 79 -12.27 11.86 24.78
C GLU A 79 -11.59 12.34 26.07
N GLN A 80 -11.41 11.45 27.08
CA GLN A 80 -10.74 11.78 28.35
C GLN A 80 -9.30 12.29 28.16
N ARG A 81 -8.62 11.87 27.10
CA ARG A 81 -7.23 12.22 26.79
C ARG A 81 -7.09 13.37 25.80
N ASN A 82 -8.18 13.94 25.33
CA ASN A 82 -8.18 14.84 24.17
C ASN A 82 -7.34 14.27 23.02
N ALA A 83 -7.60 12.98 22.67
CA ALA A 83 -6.87 12.23 21.68
C ALA A 83 -7.67 12.06 20.39
N VAL A 84 -7.00 12.25 19.25
CA VAL A 84 -7.53 11.86 17.92
C VAL A 84 -6.93 10.51 17.52
N ILE A 85 -7.79 9.61 17.04
CA ILE A 85 -7.36 8.30 16.49
C ILE A 85 -7.37 8.41 14.97
N LEU A 86 -6.20 8.23 14.36
CA LEU A 86 -6.00 8.21 12.91
C LEU A 86 -5.72 6.77 12.48
N ALA A 87 -6.53 6.20 11.59
CA ALA A 87 -6.36 4.83 11.12
C ALA A 87 -6.14 4.75 9.61
N HIS A 88 -5.15 3.99 9.20
CA HIS A 88 -4.94 3.72 7.77
C HIS A 88 -6.00 2.77 7.22
N ASN A 89 -6.37 2.92 5.95
CA ASN A 89 -7.33 2.06 5.23
C ASN A 89 -6.99 0.56 5.25
N TYR A 90 -5.74 0.20 5.57
CA TYR A 90 -5.29 -1.19 5.69
C TYR A 90 -5.42 -1.77 7.11
N GLN A 91 -6.01 -1.04 8.05
CA GLN A 91 -6.30 -1.58 9.38
C GLN A 91 -7.42 -2.63 9.34
N ILE A 92 -7.55 -3.38 10.43
CA ILE A 92 -8.71 -4.25 10.59
C ILE A 92 -9.98 -3.43 10.76
N PRO A 93 -11.16 -3.96 10.37
CA PRO A 93 -12.43 -3.24 10.45
C PRO A 93 -12.72 -2.63 11.81
N GLU A 94 -12.44 -3.34 12.90
CA GLU A 94 -12.70 -2.88 14.26
C GLU A 94 -11.95 -1.59 14.59
N ILE A 95 -10.68 -1.47 14.15
CA ILE A 95 -9.86 -0.27 14.35
C ILE A 95 -10.35 0.87 13.45
N GLN A 96 -10.70 0.57 12.20
CA GLN A 96 -11.24 1.58 11.27
C GLN A 96 -12.53 2.20 11.80
N ASP A 97 -13.44 1.38 12.37
CA ASP A 97 -14.76 1.81 12.83
C ASP A 97 -14.73 2.68 14.11
N VAL A 98 -13.64 2.64 14.89
CA VAL A 98 -13.48 3.49 16.09
C VAL A 98 -12.57 4.69 15.84
N ALA A 99 -11.92 4.78 14.69
CA ALA A 99 -11.06 5.89 14.34
C ALA A 99 -11.88 7.18 14.11
N HIS A 100 -11.31 8.32 14.48
CA HIS A 100 -11.89 9.62 14.17
C HIS A 100 -11.74 9.96 12.68
N HIS A 101 -10.61 9.52 12.11
CA HIS A 101 -10.35 9.67 10.68
C HIS A 101 -9.73 8.37 10.16
N THR A 102 -10.27 7.86 9.05
CA THR A 102 -9.71 6.75 8.29
C THR A 102 -9.32 7.28 6.91
N GLY A 103 -8.16 6.88 6.39
CA GLY A 103 -7.70 7.40 5.12
C GLY A 103 -6.39 6.77 4.62
N ASP A 104 -5.88 7.33 3.52
CA ASP A 104 -4.54 7.07 3.02
C ASP A 104 -3.49 7.93 3.75
N SER A 105 -2.21 7.69 3.40
CA SER A 105 -1.09 8.39 4.06
C SER A 105 -1.15 9.91 3.90
N LEU A 106 -1.65 10.43 2.76
CA LEU A 106 -1.73 11.87 2.52
C LEU A 106 -2.84 12.52 3.36
N ALA A 107 -4.03 11.93 3.34
CA ALA A 107 -5.16 12.40 4.11
C ALA A 107 -4.84 12.39 5.62
N LEU A 108 -4.25 11.30 6.13
CA LEU A 108 -3.90 11.19 7.54
C LEU A 108 -2.75 12.14 7.94
N SER A 109 -1.80 12.43 7.04
CA SER A 109 -0.76 13.43 7.30
C SER A 109 -1.34 14.84 7.42
N ARG A 110 -2.31 15.21 6.57
CA ARG A 110 -3.05 16.47 6.67
C ARG A 110 -3.85 16.56 7.98
N GLN A 111 -4.59 15.50 8.32
CA GLN A 111 -5.32 15.43 9.59
C GLN A 111 -4.39 15.56 10.80
N ALA A 112 -3.21 14.94 10.77
CA ALA A 112 -2.23 15.08 11.84
C ALA A 112 -1.73 16.52 11.97
N ALA A 113 -1.52 17.23 10.85
CA ALA A 113 -1.05 18.62 10.85
C ALA A 113 -2.12 19.61 11.34
N GLU A 114 -3.40 19.33 11.08
CA GLU A 114 -4.53 20.26 11.30
C GLU A 114 -5.26 20.03 12.64
N THR A 115 -5.15 18.86 13.25
CA THR A 115 -5.92 18.51 14.47
C THR A 115 -5.60 19.42 15.65
N ASP A 116 -6.61 19.76 16.44
CA ASP A 116 -6.47 20.49 17.71
C ASP A 116 -6.24 19.56 18.93
N ALA A 117 -6.34 18.24 18.77
CA ALA A 117 -6.13 17.28 19.83
C ALA A 117 -4.71 17.37 20.42
N ASP A 118 -4.56 17.08 21.71
CA ASP A 118 -3.25 17.05 22.39
C ASP A 118 -2.46 15.80 22.03
N ILE A 119 -3.17 14.69 21.81
CA ILE A 119 -2.60 13.38 21.53
C ILE A 119 -3.10 12.88 20.17
N ILE A 120 -2.17 12.38 19.34
CA ILE A 120 -2.47 11.65 18.11
C ILE A 120 -2.16 10.18 18.36
N VAL A 121 -3.16 9.31 18.28
CA VAL A 121 -2.97 7.86 18.28
C VAL A 121 -3.01 7.37 16.85
N PHE A 122 -1.84 6.98 16.34
CA PHE A 122 -1.69 6.60 14.94
C PHE A 122 -1.82 5.09 14.77
N CYS A 123 -2.97 4.60 14.31
CA CYS A 123 -3.21 3.21 13.94
C CYS A 123 -2.74 2.95 12.51
N GLY A 124 -1.44 2.77 12.36
CA GLY A 124 -0.73 2.57 11.11
C GLY A 124 0.63 1.94 11.36
N VAL A 125 1.63 2.29 10.56
CA VAL A 125 3.01 1.83 10.70
C VAL A 125 3.94 2.97 11.13
N HIS A 126 5.11 2.63 11.64
CA HIS A 126 6.00 3.53 12.37
C HIS A 126 6.33 4.83 11.60
N PHE A 127 6.69 4.74 10.31
CA PHE A 127 7.02 5.93 9.51
C PHE A 127 5.86 6.92 9.37
N MET A 128 4.60 6.47 9.48
CA MET A 128 3.42 7.33 9.45
C MET A 128 3.30 8.11 10.75
N ALA A 129 3.54 7.45 11.89
CA ALA A 129 3.58 8.10 13.20
C ALA A 129 4.77 9.07 13.31
N GLU A 130 5.96 8.75 12.75
CA GLU A 130 7.06 9.70 12.60
C GLU A 130 6.65 10.93 11.78
N SER A 131 5.98 10.72 10.64
CA SER A 131 5.50 11.83 9.79
C SER A 131 4.51 12.72 10.54
N ALA A 132 3.58 12.13 11.30
CA ALA A 132 2.66 12.87 12.16
C ALA A 132 3.41 13.66 13.26
N LYS A 133 4.46 13.07 13.88
CA LYS A 133 5.29 13.74 14.88
C LYS A 133 6.09 14.91 14.30
N ILE A 134 6.61 14.76 13.09
CA ILE A 134 7.36 15.82 12.39
C ILE A 134 6.44 17.00 12.05
N LEU A 135 5.22 16.70 11.55
CA LEU A 135 4.23 17.72 11.19
C LEU A 135 3.59 18.39 12.42
N SER A 136 3.49 17.66 13.53
CA SER A 136 2.87 18.14 14.77
C SER A 136 3.83 17.98 15.96
N PRO A 137 4.95 18.75 16.01
CA PRO A 137 6.03 18.54 16.97
C PRO A 137 5.62 18.75 18.42
N ASN A 138 4.61 19.58 18.67
CA ASN A 138 4.13 19.91 20.02
C ASN A 138 3.12 18.90 20.56
N LYS A 139 2.64 17.97 19.73
CA LYS A 139 1.65 16.97 20.12
C LYS A 139 2.36 15.67 20.54
N LYS A 140 1.74 14.95 21.46
CA LYS A 140 2.15 13.58 21.76
C LYS A 140 1.63 12.66 20.66
N VAL A 141 2.51 11.93 19.99
CA VAL A 141 2.13 10.94 18.96
C VAL A 141 2.41 9.55 19.50
N LEU A 142 1.39 8.73 19.55
CA LEU A 142 1.43 7.36 20.04
C LEU A 142 1.18 6.39 18.88
N ILE A 143 1.87 5.24 18.92
CA ILE A 143 1.59 4.10 18.06
C ILE A 143 1.25 2.89 18.94
N PRO A 144 0.09 2.23 18.79
CA PRO A 144 -0.32 1.17 19.73
C PRO A 144 0.60 -0.05 19.79
N ASP A 145 1.42 -0.27 18.75
CA ASP A 145 2.53 -1.25 18.77
C ASP A 145 3.74 -0.68 18.03
N ALA A 146 4.82 -0.38 18.76
CA ALA A 146 6.05 0.19 18.22
C ALA A 146 6.78 -0.73 17.21
N ARG A 147 6.41 -2.03 17.15
CA ARG A 147 6.96 -3.00 16.19
C ARG A 147 6.29 -2.94 14.81
N ALA A 148 5.22 -2.15 14.68
CA ALA A 148 4.52 -1.95 13.41
C ALA A 148 5.41 -1.20 12.41
N GLY A 149 6.37 -1.91 11.79
CA GLY A 149 7.33 -1.41 10.80
C GLY A 149 6.78 -1.42 9.37
N CYS A 150 7.68 -1.25 8.39
CA CYS A 150 7.33 -1.28 6.97
C CYS A 150 8.50 -1.80 6.14
N SER A 151 8.31 -2.92 5.42
CA SER A 151 9.36 -3.52 4.58
C SER A 151 9.81 -2.59 3.45
N LEU A 152 8.91 -1.74 2.94
CA LEU A 152 9.27 -0.76 1.92
C LEU A 152 10.12 0.36 2.53
N ALA A 153 9.79 0.84 3.73
CA ALA A 153 10.60 1.84 4.42
C ALA A 153 12.02 1.33 4.75
N ASP A 154 12.15 0.03 4.98
CA ASP A 154 13.43 -0.62 5.26
C ASP A 154 14.28 -0.87 3.99
N SER A 155 13.74 -0.67 2.80
CA SER A 155 14.43 -0.93 1.52
C SER A 155 15.46 0.13 1.14
N ILE A 156 15.46 1.29 1.81
CA ILE A 156 16.42 2.37 1.65
C ILE A 156 16.85 2.92 3.02
N THR A 157 18.13 3.18 3.17
CA THR A 157 18.69 3.81 4.37
C THR A 157 19.19 5.22 4.07
N ALA A 158 19.23 6.08 5.09
CA ALA A 158 19.82 7.42 4.96
C ALA A 158 21.29 7.39 4.51
N LYS A 159 22.05 6.34 4.86
CA LYS A 159 23.42 6.15 4.41
C LYS A 159 23.47 5.95 2.88
N GLN A 160 22.69 5.02 2.36
CA GLN A 160 22.61 4.73 0.93
C GLN A 160 22.16 5.97 0.14
N LEU A 161 21.18 6.70 0.67
CA LEU A 161 20.71 7.92 0.01
C LEU A 161 21.79 9.01 -0.03
N ARG A 162 22.59 9.19 1.05
CA ARG A 162 23.72 10.12 1.04
C ARG A 162 24.80 9.72 0.03
N GLU A 163 25.10 8.43 -0.07
CA GLU A 163 26.06 7.90 -1.04
C GLU A 163 25.58 8.20 -2.46
N TRP A 164 24.30 7.93 -2.76
CA TRP A 164 23.73 8.24 -4.07
C TRP A 164 23.76 9.76 -4.38
N LYS A 165 23.34 10.61 -3.41
CA LYS A 165 23.39 12.09 -3.58
C LYS A 165 24.82 12.63 -3.81
N ALA A 166 25.85 11.98 -3.27
CA ALA A 166 27.23 12.38 -3.51
C ALA A 166 27.68 12.12 -4.95
N GLU A 167 27.11 11.11 -5.62
CA GLU A 167 27.35 10.81 -7.04
C GLU A 167 26.49 11.67 -7.98
N HIS A 168 25.34 12.20 -7.47
CA HIS A 168 24.37 13.00 -8.21
C HIS A 168 24.06 14.32 -7.47
N PRO A 169 25.05 15.24 -7.37
CA PRO A 169 24.94 16.41 -6.49
C PRO A 169 23.82 17.41 -6.86
N ASP A 170 23.43 17.43 -8.14
CA ASP A 170 22.41 18.35 -8.66
C ASP A 170 21.01 17.68 -8.76
N ALA A 171 20.89 16.39 -8.47
CA ALA A 171 19.63 15.67 -8.54
C ALA A 171 18.72 15.99 -7.33
N LEU A 172 17.40 16.09 -7.60
CA LEU A 172 16.39 16.15 -6.54
C LEU A 172 15.95 14.75 -6.14
N VAL A 173 15.66 14.59 -4.84
CA VAL A 173 15.12 13.37 -4.27
C VAL A 173 13.64 13.53 -4.03
N VAL A 174 12.84 12.75 -4.74
CA VAL A 174 11.40 12.59 -4.48
C VAL A 174 11.21 11.26 -3.76
N SER A 175 10.82 11.33 -2.49
CA SER A 175 10.60 10.12 -1.70
C SER A 175 9.12 9.84 -1.51
N TYR A 176 8.69 8.65 -1.89
CA TYR A 176 7.43 8.14 -1.37
C TYR A 176 7.48 8.13 0.17
N VAL A 177 6.40 8.55 0.81
CA VAL A 177 6.34 8.78 2.26
C VAL A 177 6.70 7.56 3.12
N ASN A 178 6.67 6.35 2.52
CA ASN A 178 7.06 5.07 3.12
C ASN A 178 8.59 4.97 3.29
N THR A 179 9.15 5.89 4.06
CA THR A 179 10.57 5.98 4.42
C THR A 179 10.70 6.43 5.87
N THR A 180 11.85 6.19 6.50
CA THR A 180 12.15 6.66 7.86
C THR A 180 12.32 8.18 7.91
N ALA A 181 12.22 8.77 9.11
CA ALA A 181 12.50 10.20 9.33
C ALA A 181 13.90 10.60 8.84
N ASP A 182 14.91 9.73 9.03
CA ASP A 182 16.29 9.95 8.58
C ASP A 182 16.40 10.06 7.05
N VAL A 183 15.64 9.27 6.31
CA VAL A 183 15.58 9.34 4.83
C VAL A 183 14.84 10.61 4.41
N LYS A 184 13.73 10.94 5.07
CA LYS A 184 12.96 12.18 4.81
C LYS A 184 13.79 13.44 5.04
N ALA A 185 14.73 13.43 6.01
CA ALA A 185 15.64 14.53 6.26
C ALA A 185 16.62 14.82 5.10
N LEU A 186 16.81 13.85 4.19
CA LEU A 186 17.65 13.97 2.98
C LEU A 186 16.82 14.15 1.70
N THR A 187 15.50 14.16 1.83
CA THR A 187 14.53 14.22 0.74
C THR A 187 14.17 15.67 0.44
N ASP A 188 14.08 16.03 -0.84
CA ASP A 188 13.68 17.37 -1.25
C ASP A 188 12.15 17.53 -1.22
N VAL A 189 11.40 16.53 -1.71
CA VAL A 189 9.93 16.50 -1.65
C VAL A 189 9.45 15.07 -1.37
N CYS A 190 8.61 14.91 -0.34
CA CYS A 190 7.87 13.66 -0.16
C CYS A 190 6.65 13.61 -1.08
N CYS A 191 6.17 12.41 -1.37
CA CYS A 191 4.92 12.18 -2.07
C CYS A 191 4.16 10.97 -1.49
N THR A 192 2.93 10.79 -1.91
CA THR A 192 2.15 9.56 -1.71
C THR A 192 1.67 9.04 -3.05
N SER A 193 1.09 7.83 -3.08
CA SER A 193 0.45 7.31 -4.31
C SER A 193 -0.69 8.22 -4.82
N SER A 194 -1.26 9.06 -3.95
CA SER A 194 -2.32 10.00 -4.32
C SER A 194 -1.83 11.21 -5.11
N ASN A 195 -0.59 11.65 -4.92
CA ASN A 195 -0.08 12.91 -5.50
C ASN A 195 1.31 12.80 -6.14
N ALA A 196 1.89 11.60 -6.27
CA ALA A 196 3.25 11.43 -6.80
C ALA A 196 3.44 12.00 -8.21
N VAL A 197 2.43 11.85 -9.07
CA VAL A 197 2.43 12.42 -10.44
C VAL A 197 2.44 13.95 -10.37
N ASP A 198 1.61 14.55 -9.51
CA ASP A 198 1.54 16.02 -9.34
C ASP A 198 2.84 16.57 -8.77
N VAL A 199 3.44 15.87 -7.79
CA VAL A 199 4.74 16.22 -7.19
C VAL A 199 5.82 16.24 -8.27
N VAL A 200 5.95 15.18 -9.06
CA VAL A 200 6.97 15.11 -10.11
C VAL A 200 6.73 16.16 -11.21
N ASN A 201 5.47 16.41 -11.59
CA ASN A 201 5.12 17.44 -12.57
C ASN A 201 5.38 18.87 -12.04
N SER A 202 5.38 19.10 -10.74
CA SER A 202 5.68 20.42 -10.15
C SER A 202 7.17 20.79 -10.19
N LEU A 203 8.05 19.82 -10.45
CA LEU A 203 9.50 20.02 -10.52
C LEU A 203 9.94 20.45 -11.94
N PRO A 204 11.06 21.21 -12.07
CA PRO A 204 11.58 21.62 -13.39
C PRO A 204 11.77 20.43 -14.33
N ALA A 205 11.38 20.57 -15.60
CA ALA A 205 11.33 19.44 -16.55
C ALA A 205 12.68 18.79 -16.87
N ASP A 206 13.75 19.57 -16.82
CA ASP A 206 15.14 19.18 -17.08
C ASP A 206 15.86 18.68 -15.82
N GLN A 207 15.24 18.75 -14.65
CA GLN A 207 15.81 18.34 -13.38
C GLN A 207 15.98 16.82 -13.31
N GLU A 208 17.18 16.35 -12.98
CA GLU A 208 17.43 14.95 -12.63
C GLU A 208 16.75 14.61 -11.31
N ILE A 209 16.06 13.47 -11.25
CA ILE A 209 15.29 13.03 -10.08
C ILE A 209 15.68 11.62 -9.68
N LEU A 210 15.86 11.37 -8.38
CA LEU A 210 15.73 10.06 -7.80
C LEU A 210 14.32 9.90 -7.22
N PHE A 211 13.58 8.91 -7.70
CA PHE A 211 12.34 8.45 -7.07
C PHE A 211 12.63 7.22 -6.21
N CYS A 212 12.33 7.29 -4.93
CA CYS A 212 12.53 6.21 -3.98
C CYS A 212 11.36 6.11 -2.98
N PRO A 213 11.18 5.00 -2.24
CA PRO A 213 11.89 3.73 -2.39
C PRO A 213 11.20 2.72 -3.32
N ASP A 214 9.93 2.93 -3.76
CA ASP A 214 9.11 1.94 -4.46
C ASP A 214 9.33 1.96 -5.97
N GLN A 215 9.74 0.80 -6.52
CA GLN A 215 10.03 0.66 -7.94
C GLN A 215 8.78 0.68 -8.83
N PHE A 216 7.65 0.14 -8.36
CA PHE A 216 6.43 0.04 -9.16
C PHE A 216 5.73 1.40 -9.23
N LEU A 217 5.59 2.09 -8.10
CA LEU A 217 5.09 3.46 -8.08
C LEU A 217 6.01 4.38 -8.89
N GLY A 218 7.35 4.24 -8.77
CA GLY A 218 8.32 5.00 -9.56
C GLY A 218 8.15 4.78 -11.06
N ALA A 219 7.98 3.53 -11.50
CA ALA A 219 7.75 3.20 -12.90
C ALA A 219 6.42 3.78 -13.42
N TYR A 220 5.36 3.71 -12.60
CA TYR A 220 4.07 4.32 -12.90
C TYR A 220 4.21 5.84 -13.08
N VAL A 221 4.83 6.54 -12.12
CA VAL A 221 5.02 8.00 -12.16
C VAL A 221 5.87 8.41 -13.36
N LYS A 222 6.96 7.69 -13.64
CA LYS A 222 7.84 7.96 -14.80
C LYS A 222 7.06 7.89 -16.12
N ARG A 223 6.20 6.89 -16.26
CA ARG A 223 5.35 6.74 -17.44
C ARG A 223 4.31 7.86 -17.55
N GLU A 224 3.57 8.17 -16.48
CA GLU A 224 2.51 9.19 -16.50
C GLU A 224 3.05 10.60 -16.73
N THR A 225 4.27 10.87 -16.26
CA THR A 225 4.92 12.19 -16.42
C THR A 225 5.78 12.30 -17.68
N GLY A 226 6.12 11.18 -18.35
CA GLY A 226 7.04 11.14 -19.48
C GLY A 226 8.48 11.55 -19.15
N ARG A 227 8.87 11.53 -17.86
CA ARG A 227 10.19 11.96 -17.41
C ARG A 227 11.28 10.93 -17.75
N GLU A 228 12.20 11.28 -18.66
CA GLU A 228 13.34 10.43 -19.02
C GLU A 228 14.45 10.46 -17.96
N ASN A 229 14.73 11.63 -17.37
CA ASN A 229 15.80 11.89 -16.38
C ASN A 229 15.39 11.53 -14.94
N MET A 230 14.64 10.45 -14.77
CA MET A 230 14.18 9.96 -13.48
C MET A 230 14.78 8.58 -13.21
N HIS A 231 15.61 8.50 -12.18
CA HIS A 231 16.12 7.26 -11.60
C HIS A 231 15.10 6.68 -10.64
N ILE A 232 15.02 5.37 -10.57
CA ILE A 232 14.05 4.66 -9.71
C ILE A 232 14.81 3.72 -8.79
N TRP A 233 14.60 3.85 -7.48
CA TRP A 233 15.14 2.93 -6.49
C TRP A 233 14.42 1.57 -6.56
N ALA A 234 15.16 0.48 -6.41
CA ALA A 234 14.64 -0.88 -6.59
C ALA A 234 14.04 -1.50 -5.31
N GLY A 235 13.31 -0.71 -4.52
CA GLY A 235 12.56 -1.20 -3.36
C GLY A 235 11.15 -1.63 -3.72
N GLU A 236 10.52 -2.44 -2.85
CA GLU A 236 9.15 -2.91 -3.06
C GLU A 236 8.42 -3.19 -1.74
N CYS A 237 7.11 -3.04 -1.76
CA CYS A 237 6.24 -3.46 -0.67
C CYS A 237 5.96 -4.96 -0.79
N HIS A 238 6.31 -5.76 0.23
CA HIS A 238 6.13 -7.22 0.22
C HIS A 238 4.68 -7.68 0.00
N VAL A 239 3.68 -6.87 0.39
CA VAL A 239 2.25 -7.16 0.18
C VAL A 239 1.89 -6.99 -1.28
N HIS A 240 2.20 -5.80 -1.82
CA HIS A 240 1.85 -5.44 -3.19
C HIS A 240 2.66 -6.21 -4.24
N ALA A 241 3.94 -6.49 -3.97
CA ALA A 241 4.76 -7.36 -4.81
C ALA A 241 4.24 -8.81 -4.83
N GLY A 242 3.56 -9.24 -3.76
CA GLY A 242 2.93 -10.56 -3.67
C GLY A 242 1.63 -10.71 -4.46
N ILE A 243 1.08 -9.64 -5.04
CA ILE A 243 -0.08 -9.72 -5.94
C ILE A 243 0.44 -9.93 -7.36
N SER A 244 0.39 -11.18 -7.83
CA SER A 244 1.05 -11.54 -9.09
C SER A 244 0.23 -11.19 -10.34
N ALA A 245 0.95 -11.04 -11.47
CA ALA A 245 0.36 -10.89 -12.79
C ALA A 245 -0.59 -12.04 -13.18
N GLU A 246 -0.21 -13.27 -12.78
CA GLU A 246 -1.01 -14.48 -13.06
C GLU A 246 -2.33 -14.44 -12.32
N GLN A 247 -2.32 -14.08 -11.02
CA GLN A 247 -3.54 -13.92 -10.22
C GLN A 247 -4.46 -12.87 -10.83
N LEU A 248 -3.92 -11.69 -11.21
CA LEU A 248 -4.70 -10.65 -11.86
C LEU A 248 -5.31 -11.14 -13.16
N THR A 249 -4.52 -11.79 -14.03
CA THR A 249 -5.00 -12.33 -15.32
C THR A 249 -6.09 -13.37 -15.11
N GLN A 250 -5.91 -14.31 -14.19
CA GLN A 250 -6.90 -15.33 -13.89
C GLN A 250 -8.21 -14.71 -13.38
N GLN A 251 -8.13 -13.83 -12.40
CA GLN A 251 -9.29 -13.16 -11.83
C GLN A 251 -10.05 -12.33 -12.88
N THR A 252 -9.32 -11.69 -13.80
CA THR A 252 -9.93 -10.92 -14.90
C THR A 252 -10.65 -11.82 -15.90
N GLN A 253 -10.10 -12.99 -16.20
CA GLN A 253 -10.75 -13.98 -17.08
C GLN A 253 -12.01 -14.57 -16.43
N ASP A 254 -11.97 -14.86 -15.14
CA ASP A 254 -13.10 -15.38 -14.38
C ASP A 254 -14.21 -14.34 -14.18
N ASN A 255 -13.87 -13.05 -14.27
CA ASN A 255 -14.76 -11.91 -14.05
C ASN A 255 -14.68 -10.91 -15.21
N PRO A 256 -15.12 -11.28 -16.44
CA PRO A 256 -14.88 -10.51 -17.66
C PRO A 256 -15.61 -9.16 -17.70
N SER A 257 -16.55 -8.90 -16.79
CA SER A 257 -17.28 -7.63 -16.68
C SER A 257 -16.84 -6.77 -15.48
N ALA A 258 -15.91 -7.24 -14.63
CA ALA A 258 -15.46 -6.50 -13.45
C ALA A 258 -14.53 -5.36 -13.82
N ASP A 259 -14.59 -4.24 -13.09
CA ASP A 259 -13.58 -3.20 -13.12
C ASP A 259 -12.37 -3.58 -12.28
N LEU A 260 -11.22 -2.99 -12.58
CA LEU A 260 -9.96 -3.26 -11.90
C LEU A 260 -9.50 -2.02 -11.16
N TYR A 261 -9.49 -2.06 -9.82
CA TYR A 261 -8.88 -1.03 -8.98
C TYR A 261 -7.51 -1.52 -8.52
N ILE A 262 -6.46 -0.85 -9.00
CA ILE A 262 -5.09 -1.31 -8.82
C ILE A 262 -4.28 -0.22 -8.13
N HIS A 263 -3.66 -0.59 -7.02
CA HIS A 263 -2.73 0.32 -6.36
C HIS A 263 -1.41 0.40 -7.15
N PRO A 264 -0.84 1.61 -7.37
CA PRO A 264 0.39 1.76 -8.18
C PRO A 264 1.62 1.04 -7.63
N GLU A 265 1.66 0.70 -6.34
CA GLU A 265 2.71 -0.14 -5.72
C GLU A 265 2.58 -1.63 -6.09
N CYS A 266 1.48 -2.05 -6.73
CA CYS A 266 1.27 -3.45 -7.05
C CYS A 266 2.26 -3.93 -8.11
N GLY A 267 2.91 -5.07 -7.87
CA GLY A 267 3.72 -5.76 -8.89
C GLY A 267 2.91 -6.15 -10.13
N CYS A 268 1.58 -6.26 -10.00
CA CYS A 268 0.66 -6.52 -11.10
C CYS A 268 0.30 -5.28 -11.94
N ALA A 269 0.70 -4.07 -11.53
CA ALA A 269 0.31 -2.83 -12.18
C ALA A 269 0.71 -2.78 -13.67
N ASN A 270 1.95 -3.15 -13.98
CA ASN A 270 2.42 -3.22 -15.37
C ASN A 270 1.66 -4.25 -16.20
N SER A 271 1.25 -5.37 -15.60
CA SER A 271 0.46 -6.41 -16.27
C SER A 271 -0.94 -5.95 -16.56
N ALA A 272 -1.59 -5.22 -15.66
CA ALA A 272 -2.90 -4.64 -15.88
C ALA A 272 -2.89 -3.68 -17.08
N LEU A 273 -1.87 -2.84 -17.16
CA LEU A 273 -1.69 -1.90 -18.25
C LEU A 273 -1.41 -2.62 -19.58
N TYR A 274 -0.63 -3.70 -19.52
CA TYR A 274 -0.43 -4.56 -20.69
C TYR A 274 -1.74 -5.19 -21.16
N LEU A 275 -2.54 -5.76 -20.25
CA LEU A 275 -3.85 -6.33 -20.59
C LEU A 275 -4.80 -5.31 -21.24
N ALA A 276 -4.77 -4.05 -20.76
CA ALA A 276 -5.53 -2.96 -21.34
C ALA A 276 -5.03 -2.58 -22.75
N ASN A 277 -3.71 -2.46 -22.94
CA ASN A 277 -3.11 -2.10 -24.23
C ASN A 277 -3.32 -3.17 -25.32
N GLU A 278 -3.30 -4.46 -24.95
CA GLU A 278 -3.59 -5.57 -25.83
C GLU A 278 -5.11 -5.75 -26.10
N GLY A 279 -5.95 -4.92 -25.49
CA GLY A 279 -7.40 -5.01 -25.64
C GLY A 279 -8.04 -6.24 -24.97
N LEU A 280 -7.31 -6.93 -24.09
CA LEU A 280 -7.81 -8.08 -23.32
C LEU A 280 -8.75 -7.64 -22.20
N VAL A 281 -8.56 -6.43 -21.72
CA VAL A 281 -9.47 -5.71 -20.81
C VAL A 281 -9.72 -4.33 -21.40
N PRO A 282 -10.96 -3.84 -21.46
CA PRO A 282 -11.24 -2.46 -21.88
C PRO A 282 -10.48 -1.45 -21.00
N GLN A 283 -9.80 -0.49 -21.62
CA GLN A 283 -8.94 0.46 -20.92
C GLN A 283 -9.70 1.27 -19.87
N GLU A 284 -10.95 1.62 -20.15
CA GLU A 284 -11.84 2.36 -19.25
C GLU A 284 -12.21 1.60 -17.97
N ARG A 285 -11.88 0.30 -17.88
CA ARG A 285 -12.12 -0.54 -16.71
C ARG A 285 -10.88 -0.77 -15.85
N VAL A 286 -9.73 -0.27 -16.29
CA VAL A 286 -8.47 -0.38 -15.54
C VAL A 286 -8.15 0.96 -14.89
N HIS A 287 -8.22 1.00 -13.57
CA HIS A 287 -8.04 2.21 -12.78
C HIS A 287 -6.83 2.06 -11.86
N MET A 288 -5.81 2.89 -12.10
CA MET A 288 -4.63 3.00 -11.21
C MET A 288 -4.95 4.05 -10.15
N LEU A 289 -5.15 3.61 -8.90
CA LEU A 289 -5.75 4.43 -7.84
C LEU A 289 -5.00 4.27 -6.52
N SER A 290 -4.80 5.38 -5.79
CA SER A 290 -4.51 5.31 -4.36
C SER A 290 -5.74 4.81 -3.59
N THR A 291 -5.58 4.43 -2.31
CA THR A 291 -6.71 3.93 -1.51
C THR A 291 -7.81 4.99 -1.35
N GLY A 292 -7.47 6.27 -1.20
CA GLY A 292 -8.45 7.35 -1.16
C GLY A 292 -9.19 7.53 -2.49
N GLN A 293 -8.46 7.44 -3.62
CA GLN A 293 -9.05 7.50 -4.95
C GLN A 293 -9.96 6.29 -5.25
N MET A 294 -9.65 5.09 -4.72
CA MET A 294 -10.52 3.92 -4.85
C MET A 294 -11.89 4.15 -4.22
N ILE A 295 -11.94 4.78 -3.03
CA ILE A 295 -13.20 5.15 -2.36
C ILE A 295 -13.98 6.14 -3.21
N THR A 296 -13.32 7.20 -3.67
CA THR A 296 -13.95 8.24 -4.50
C THR A 296 -14.49 7.67 -5.81
N GLN A 297 -13.73 6.77 -6.45
CA GLN A 297 -14.15 6.11 -7.69
C GLN A 297 -15.36 5.20 -7.47
N ALA A 298 -15.36 4.42 -6.38
CA ALA A 298 -16.48 3.54 -6.02
C ALA A 298 -17.81 4.32 -5.82
N GLN A 299 -17.73 5.54 -5.30
CA GLN A 299 -18.91 6.40 -5.09
C GLN A 299 -19.44 7.04 -6.37
N LYS A 300 -18.59 7.22 -7.40
CA LYS A 300 -18.95 7.96 -8.63
C LYS A 300 -19.69 7.13 -9.65
N GLN A 301 -19.45 5.83 -9.73
CA GLN A 301 -19.96 4.99 -10.80
C GLN A 301 -20.60 3.71 -10.24
N PRO A 302 -21.82 3.35 -10.71
CA PRO A 302 -22.43 2.09 -10.36
C PRO A 302 -21.71 0.96 -11.11
N HIS A 303 -20.87 0.22 -10.43
CA HIS A 303 -20.28 -1.03 -10.91
C HIS A 303 -21.02 -2.20 -10.28
N ASN A 304 -21.13 -3.31 -11.00
CA ASN A 304 -21.68 -4.54 -10.39
C ASN A 304 -20.61 -5.29 -9.62
N LYS A 305 -19.38 -5.28 -10.12
CA LYS A 305 -18.24 -5.97 -9.52
C LYS A 305 -16.93 -5.22 -9.77
N VAL A 306 -16.07 -5.21 -8.75
CA VAL A 306 -14.74 -4.61 -8.82
C VAL A 306 -13.71 -5.58 -8.23
N LEU A 307 -12.65 -5.86 -8.99
CA LEU A 307 -11.47 -6.57 -8.53
C LEU A 307 -10.47 -5.56 -7.96
N VAL A 308 -10.04 -5.78 -6.72
CA VAL A 308 -9.21 -4.83 -5.98
C VAL A 308 -7.82 -5.42 -5.76
N ALA A 309 -6.81 -4.82 -6.38
CA ALA A 309 -5.41 -5.21 -6.29
C ALA A 309 -4.66 -4.28 -5.30
N THR A 310 -4.90 -4.49 -4.02
CA THR A 310 -4.21 -3.88 -2.91
C THR A 310 -4.38 -4.73 -1.64
N GLU A 311 -3.98 -4.22 -0.49
CA GLU A 311 -4.14 -4.86 0.83
C GLU A 311 -5.62 -5.03 1.19
N THR A 312 -5.98 -6.20 1.73
CA THR A 312 -7.38 -6.63 1.91
C THR A 312 -8.19 -5.78 2.89
N GLY A 313 -7.56 -5.08 3.84
CA GLY A 313 -8.24 -4.15 4.76
C GLY A 313 -8.98 -3.01 4.05
N MET A 314 -8.55 -2.69 2.82
CA MET A 314 -9.20 -1.69 1.97
C MET A 314 -10.65 -2.04 1.65
N LEU A 315 -10.98 -3.32 1.57
CA LEU A 315 -12.33 -3.77 1.23
C LEU A 315 -13.38 -3.28 2.23
N HIS A 316 -13.02 -3.09 3.51
CA HIS A 316 -13.94 -2.57 4.52
C HIS A 316 -14.45 -1.17 4.15
N GLN A 317 -13.55 -0.24 3.82
CA GLN A 317 -13.93 1.11 3.42
C GLN A 317 -14.69 1.14 2.09
N LEU A 318 -14.32 0.28 1.15
CA LEU A 318 -15.02 0.17 -0.13
C LEU A 318 -16.46 -0.30 0.05
N HIS A 319 -16.70 -1.34 0.87
CA HIS A 319 -18.05 -1.81 1.17
C HIS A 319 -18.88 -0.79 1.96
N GLN A 320 -18.25 0.02 2.82
CA GLN A 320 -18.94 1.12 3.51
C GLN A 320 -19.30 2.24 2.55
N ALA A 321 -18.40 2.60 1.64
CA ALA A 321 -18.59 3.70 0.69
C ALA A 321 -19.59 3.37 -0.43
N ALA A 322 -19.64 2.10 -0.86
CA ALA A 322 -20.49 1.61 -1.96
C ALA A 322 -20.99 0.19 -1.66
N PRO A 323 -21.99 0.03 -0.77
CA PRO A 323 -22.44 -1.28 -0.27
C PRO A 323 -23.09 -2.16 -1.33
N ASP A 324 -23.53 -1.59 -2.44
CA ASP A 324 -24.20 -2.30 -3.54
C ASP A 324 -23.20 -2.91 -4.56
N ILE A 325 -21.89 -2.62 -4.41
CA ILE A 325 -20.85 -3.13 -5.29
C ILE A 325 -20.21 -4.39 -4.68
N ASP A 326 -20.05 -5.44 -5.51
CA ASP A 326 -19.29 -6.65 -5.15
C ASP A 326 -17.79 -6.40 -5.30
N PHE A 327 -17.12 -6.06 -4.19
CA PHE A 327 -15.66 -5.89 -4.16
C PHE A 327 -14.97 -7.21 -3.83
N GLN A 328 -14.06 -7.64 -4.68
CA GLN A 328 -13.27 -8.86 -4.49
C GLN A 328 -11.77 -8.54 -4.55
N ALA A 329 -11.00 -9.01 -3.55
CA ALA A 329 -9.55 -8.94 -3.62
C ALA A 329 -9.00 -9.79 -4.77
N VAL A 330 -8.01 -9.27 -5.51
CA VAL A 330 -7.25 -10.06 -6.49
C VAL A 330 -6.45 -11.16 -5.79
N ASN A 331 -5.92 -10.87 -4.62
CA ASN A 331 -5.26 -11.83 -3.74
C ASN A 331 -5.82 -11.68 -2.32
N ASP A 332 -6.56 -12.68 -1.86
CA ASP A 332 -7.18 -12.73 -0.53
C ASP A 332 -6.19 -12.86 0.63
N ARG A 333 -4.91 -13.11 0.32
CA ARG A 333 -3.79 -13.17 1.28
C ARG A 333 -2.92 -11.91 1.29
N ALA A 334 -3.31 -10.89 0.55
CA ALA A 334 -2.59 -9.62 0.51
C ALA A 334 -2.82 -8.82 1.80
N GLU A 335 -2.30 -9.31 2.91
CA GLU A 335 -2.39 -8.67 4.23
C GLU A 335 -1.05 -8.13 4.69
N CYS A 336 -1.05 -6.88 5.19
CA CYS A 336 0.13 -6.28 5.80
C CYS A 336 0.24 -6.70 7.28
N LYS A 337 1.13 -7.65 7.57
CA LYS A 337 1.37 -8.13 8.95
C LYS A 337 1.70 -7.00 9.93
N TYR A 338 2.35 -5.94 9.48
CA TYR A 338 2.73 -4.81 10.32
C TYR A 338 1.51 -3.94 10.69
N MET A 339 0.62 -3.66 9.72
CA MET A 339 -0.65 -2.97 10.01
C MET A 339 -1.52 -3.78 10.98
N LYS A 340 -1.52 -5.12 10.87
CA LYS A 340 -2.29 -6.03 11.74
C LYS A 340 -1.66 -6.23 13.14
N MET A 341 -0.48 -5.66 13.42
CA MET A 341 0.07 -5.58 14.79
C MET A 341 -0.72 -4.62 15.69
N ILE A 342 -1.40 -3.65 15.10
CA ILE A 342 -2.32 -2.78 15.84
C ILE A 342 -3.60 -3.55 16.12
N THR A 343 -3.67 -4.16 17.32
CA THR A 343 -4.84 -4.91 17.76
C THR A 343 -5.78 -4.05 18.60
N PRO A 344 -7.05 -4.46 18.79
CA PRO A 344 -7.99 -3.79 19.69
C PRO A 344 -7.46 -3.64 21.12
N GLU A 345 -6.79 -4.66 21.64
CA GLU A 345 -6.19 -4.65 22.98
C GLU A 345 -5.01 -3.68 23.06
N ALA A 346 -4.19 -3.63 22.00
CA ALA A 346 -3.06 -2.71 21.90
C ALA A 346 -3.54 -1.25 21.88
N LEU A 347 -4.64 -0.95 21.17
CA LEU A 347 -5.23 0.38 21.13
C LEU A 347 -5.75 0.83 22.50
N VAL A 348 -6.48 -0.02 23.22
CA VAL A 348 -6.97 0.29 24.58
C VAL A 348 -5.79 0.53 25.52
N ARG A 349 -4.81 -0.39 25.53
CA ARG A 349 -3.59 -0.24 26.35
C ARG A 349 -2.89 1.08 26.06
N CYS A 350 -2.69 1.41 24.78
CA CYS A 350 -2.04 2.65 24.36
C CYS A 350 -2.77 3.89 24.89
N LEU A 351 -4.10 3.94 24.76
CA LEU A 351 -4.92 5.03 25.30
C LEU A 351 -4.93 5.08 26.84
N GLU A 352 -4.88 3.95 27.54
CA GLU A 352 -4.85 3.90 29.01
C GLU A 352 -3.53 4.34 29.60
N THR A 353 -2.42 3.91 28.98
CA THR A 353 -1.08 4.06 29.55
C THR A 353 -0.26 5.15 28.90
N GLU A 354 -0.67 5.65 27.74
CA GLU A 354 0.08 6.60 26.89
C GLU A 354 1.52 6.13 26.59
N THR A 355 1.71 4.82 26.49
CA THR A 355 2.98 4.19 26.12
C THR A 355 3.15 4.16 24.61
N ASP A 356 4.38 3.84 24.18
CA ASP A 356 4.79 3.78 22.78
C ASP A 356 4.71 5.15 22.08
N GLU A 357 5.18 6.20 22.76
CA GLU A 357 5.35 7.53 22.18
C GLU A 357 6.43 7.52 21.10
N VAL A 358 6.08 8.04 19.93
CA VAL A 358 7.01 8.22 18.82
C VAL A 358 7.75 9.54 18.98
N THR A 359 9.08 9.46 18.99
CA THR A 359 9.96 10.61 19.07
C THR A 359 10.89 10.64 17.86
N VAL A 360 11.21 11.83 17.38
CA VAL A 360 12.16 12.06 16.28
C VAL A 360 13.18 13.08 16.77
N ASP A 361 14.48 12.83 16.50
CA ASP A 361 15.51 13.82 16.80
C ASP A 361 15.16 15.17 16.17
N THR A 362 15.35 16.27 16.93
CA THR A 362 14.89 17.59 16.50
C THR A 362 15.54 18.04 15.19
N ASN A 363 16.84 17.76 14.98
CA ASN A 363 17.52 18.15 13.74
C ASN A 363 16.99 17.35 12.54
N ILE A 364 16.71 16.06 12.76
CA ILE A 364 16.10 15.18 11.74
C ILE A 364 14.68 15.65 11.43
N ALA A 365 13.88 15.94 12.46
CA ALA A 365 12.52 16.42 12.29
C ALA A 365 12.46 17.74 11.54
N ASP A 366 13.32 18.71 11.87
CA ASP A 366 13.37 20.02 11.20
C ASP A 366 13.82 19.92 9.75
N ALA A 367 14.77 19.02 9.44
CA ALA A 367 15.20 18.76 8.07
C ALA A 367 14.09 18.07 7.24
N ALA A 368 13.42 17.06 7.82
CA ALA A 368 12.37 16.28 7.16
C ALA A 368 11.04 17.06 6.98
N ARG A 369 10.79 18.06 7.84
CA ARG A 369 9.54 18.83 7.82
C ARG A 369 9.27 19.47 6.47
N LYS A 370 10.28 20.07 5.82
CA LYS A 370 10.12 20.75 4.54
C LYS A 370 9.60 19.82 3.44
N SER A 371 10.13 18.61 3.36
CA SER A 371 9.70 17.64 2.35
C SER A 371 8.27 17.13 2.59
N LEU A 372 7.87 17.00 3.87
CA LEU A 372 6.50 16.64 4.25
C LEU A 372 5.49 17.78 4.06
N GLU A 373 5.86 19.02 4.41
CA GLU A 373 5.04 20.21 4.17
C GLU A 373 4.80 20.42 2.66
N ALA A 374 5.83 20.25 1.83
CA ALA A 374 5.69 20.25 0.38
C ALA A 374 4.70 19.16 -0.09
N MET A 375 4.79 17.94 0.44
CA MET A 375 3.88 16.85 0.11
C MET A 375 2.41 17.19 0.40
N ILE A 376 2.12 17.70 1.60
CA ILE A 376 0.73 17.97 2.00
C ILE A 376 0.14 19.19 1.27
N SER A 377 0.98 20.09 0.73
CA SER A 377 0.57 21.26 -0.04
C SER A 377 0.27 20.95 -1.51
N ILE A 378 0.78 19.83 -2.05
CA ILE A 378 0.60 19.43 -3.45
C ILE A 378 -0.53 18.41 -3.58
N GLY A 379 -1.31 18.54 -4.63
CA GLY A 379 -2.50 17.74 -4.90
C GLY A 379 -3.75 18.27 -4.20
N ASN A 380 -4.92 17.98 -4.79
CA ASN A 380 -6.18 18.56 -4.33
C ASN A 380 -6.55 18.06 -2.93
N PRO A 381 -6.80 18.92 -1.93
CA PRO A 381 -7.20 18.49 -0.58
C PRO A 381 -8.61 17.87 -0.47
N GLY A 382 -9.30 17.76 -1.57
CA GLY A 382 -10.57 17.06 -1.70
C GLY A 382 -10.79 16.79 -3.17
N GLY A 383 -10.70 15.57 -3.59
CA GLY A 383 -11.13 15.16 -4.94
C GLY A 383 -12.63 15.33 -5.10
N ALA A 384 -13.09 16.58 -5.14
CA ALA A 384 -14.45 16.99 -5.43
C ALA A 384 -14.38 18.13 -6.43
N GLU A 385 -14.37 17.79 -7.71
CA GLU A 385 -15.08 18.49 -8.79
C GLU A 385 -15.72 17.43 -9.68
#